data_304df6c8c509717bd597e4b89ce3eb2f
#
_entry.id   304df6c8c509717bd597e4b89ce3eb2f
#
_cell.length_a   1.000
_cell.length_b   1.000
_cell.length_c   1.000
_cell.angle_alpha   90.00
_cell.angle_beta   90.00
_cell.angle_gamma   90.00
#
_symmetry.space_group_name_H-M   'P 1'
#
loop_
_entity.id
_entity.type
_entity.pdbx_description
1 polymer ?
#
loop_
_entity_poly.entity_id
_entity_poly.type
_entity_poly.pdbx_seq_one_letter_code
_entity_poly.pdbx_strand_id
1 'polypeptide(L)' 'LERTTAQGIYNKCAKVTPGEEQPGDIIFFTGTYNSGSPVTHVGIVVTPGIMVHAGDPINYASYTTSYWQLHFYAFGRLAN' A
#
# COMPACT_ATOMS: atom_id res chain seq x y z
N LEU A 1 19.56 -4.38 6.53
CA LEU A 1 18.21 -4.48 5.98
C LEU A 1 18.24 -4.19 4.50
N GLU A 2 17.79 -5.12 3.71
CA GLU A 2 17.76 -4.94 2.27
C GLU A 2 16.74 -3.91 1.85
N ARG A 3 17.10 -3.15 0.85
CA ARG A 3 16.12 -2.29 0.21
C ARG A 3 15.17 -3.16 -0.61
N THR A 4 13.90 -2.90 -0.42
CA THR A 4 12.86 -3.64 -1.12
C THR A 4 11.96 -2.66 -1.84
N THR A 5 11.67 -2.93 -3.11
CA THR A 5 10.73 -2.11 -3.86
C THR A 5 9.31 -2.40 -3.39
N ALA A 6 8.38 -1.52 -3.73
CA ALA A 6 6.96 -1.75 -3.45
C ALA A 6 6.51 -3.08 -4.06
N GLN A 7 6.95 -3.39 -5.27
CA GLN A 7 6.63 -4.66 -5.92
C GLN A 7 7.20 -5.84 -5.13
N GLY A 8 8.42 -5.71 -4.61
CA GLY A 8 9.04 -6.77 -3.82
C GLY A 8 8.28 -7.05 -2.53
N ILE A 9 7.82 -5.99 -1.86
CA ILE A 9 7.00 -6.15 -0.66
C ILE A 9 5.69 -6.86 -1.01
N TYR A 10 5.05 -6.45 -2.09
CA TYR A 10 3.80 -7.05 -2.54
C TYR A 10 3.98 -8.55 -2.77
N ASN A 11 5.09 -8.94 -3.39
CA ASN A 11 5.35 -10.35 -3.71
C ASN A 11 5.49 -11.21 -2.45
N LYS A 12 5.84 -10.61 -1.32
CA LYS A 12 6.04 -11.34 -0.06
C LYS A 12 4.79 -11.37 0.81
N CYS A 13 3.74 -10.65 0.43
CA CYS A 13 2.53 -10.54 1.24
C CYS A 13 1.49 -11.57 0.85
N ALA A 14 0.73 -12.05 1.85
CA ALA A 14 -0.51 -12.74 1.60
C ALA A 14 -1.56 -11.70 1.20
N LYS A 15 -2.42 -12.04 0.25
CA LYS A 15 -3.45 -11.11 -0.20
C LYS A 15 -4.53 -10.98 0.87
N VAL A 16 -5.04 -9.75 1.03
CA VAL A 16 -6.14 -9.45 1.95
C VAL A 16 -7.29 -8.91 1.14
N THR A 17 -8.47 -9.47 1.35
CA THR A 17 -9.67 -9.02 0.64
C THR A 17 -10.03 -7.60 1.06
N PRO A 18 -10.31 -6.68 0.10
CA PRO A 18 -10.79 -5.36 0.46
C PRO A 18 -12.02 -5.44 1.36
N GLY A 19 -12.02 -4.64 2.41
CA GLY A 19 -13.05 -4.70 3.45
C GLY A 19 -12.64 -5.52 4.65
N GLU A 20 -11.57 -6.32 4.53
CA GLU A 20 -11.05 -7.14 5.63
C GLU A 20 -9.69 -6.67 6.11
N GLU A 21 -9.24 -5.53 5.61
CA GLU A 21 -7.96 -4.98 6.03
C GLU A 21 -7.98 -4.58 7.49
N GLN A 22 -6.86 -4.76 8.17
CA GLN A 22 -6.69 -4.47 9.59
C GLN A 22 -5.50 -3.53 9.79
N PRO A 23 -5.46 -2.83 10.93
CA PRO A 23 -4.28 -2.01 11.25
C PRO A 23 -3.01 -2.85 11.14
N GLY A 24 -2.00 -2.30 10.48
CA GLY A 24 -0.74 -2.99 10.22
C GLY A 24 -0.67 -3.68 8.88
N ASP A 25 -1.78 -3.86 8.19
CA ASP A 25 -1.76 -4.38 6.83
C ASP A 25 -1.17 -3.34 5.89
N ILE A 26 -0.73 -3.80 4.72
CA ILE A 26 -0.08 -2.95 3.73
C ILE A 26 -1.03 -2.72 2.57
N ILE A 27 -1.16 -1.47 2.16
CA ILE A 27 -1.95 -1.12 0.99
C ILE A 27 -1.00 -0.79 -0.15
N PHE A 28 -1.29 -1.31 -1.34
CA PHE A 28 -0.45 -1.18 -2.53
C PHE A 28 -1.16 -0.38 -3.59
N PHE A 29 -0.41 0.46 -4.28
CA PHE A 29 -0.93 1.31 -5.34
C PHE A 29 -0.16 1.10 -6.63
N THR A 30 -0.82 1.39 -7.74
CA THR A 30 -0.25 1.26 -9.09
C THR A 30 -0.38 2.58 -9.82
N GLY A 31 0.54 2.84 -10.73
CA GLY A 31 0.45 4.00 -11.63
C GLY A 31 0.67 5.35 -10.97
N THR A 32 1.25 5.39 -9.76
CA THR A 32 1.53 6.66 -9.09
C THR A 32 2.73 7.37 -9.71
N TYR A 33 3.57 6.63 -10.41
CA TYR A 33 4.64 7.18 -11.23
C TYR A 33 4.97 6.18 -12.33
N ASN A 34 5.69 6.64 -13.33
CA ASN A 34 6.06 5.80 -14.45
C ASN A 34 7.17 4.85 -14.04
N SER A 35 6.86 3.57 -13.98
CA SER A 35 7.78 2.54 -13.52
C SER A 35 7.50 1.28 -14.33
N GLY A 36 8.44 0.38 -14.41
CA GLY A 36 8.23 -0.88 -15.10
C GLY A 36 7.46 -1.90 -14.28
N SER A 37 7.07 -1.58 -13.04
CA SER A 37 6.43 -2.51 -12.13
C SER A 37 4.96 -2.17 -11.95
N PRO A 38 4.09 -3.20 -11.77
CA PRO A 38 2.67 -2.93 -11.48
C PRO A 38 2.48 -2.16 -10.17
N VAL A 39 3.26 -2.48 -9.14
CA VAL A 39 3.12 -1.82 -7.85
C VAL A 39 4.16 -0.71 -7.75
N THR A 40 3.71 0.53 -7.54
CA THR A 40 4.60 1.70 -7.55
C THR A 40 4.66 2.42 -6.21
N HIS A 41 3.73 2.15 -5.29
CA HIS A 41 3.69 2.86 -4.01
C HIS A 41 3.03 1.99 -2.96
N VAL A 42 3.41 2.17 -1.69
CA VAL A 42 2.82 1.43 -0.58
C VAL A 42 2.50 2.38 0.58
N GLY A 43 1.53 1.98 1.38
CA GLY A 43 1.24 2.59 2.67
C GLY A 43 0.94 1.51 3.69
N ILE A 44 0.82 1.91 4.95
CA ILE A 44 0.46 1.00 6.03
C ILE A 44 -0.89 1.44 6.58
N VAL A 45 -1.82 0.51 6.66
CA VAL A 45 -3.15 0.78 7.20
C VAL A 45 -3.02 1.07 8.69
N VAL A 46 -3.48 2.24 9.11
CA VAL A 46 -3.52 2.63 10.53
C VAL A 46 -4.85 2.20 11.13
N THR A 47 -5.90 2.41 10.38
CA THR A 47 -7.26 1.97 10.68
C THR A 47 -7.98 1.89 9.33
N PRO A 48 -9.07 1.14 9.21
CA PRO A 48 -9.76 1.10 7.93
C PRO A 48 -10.12 2.51 7.44
N GLY A 49 -9.66 2.83 6.24
CA GLY A 49 -9.85 4.13 5.62
C GLY A 49 -8.65 5.07 5.70
N ILE A 50 -7.72 4.84 6.64
CA ILE A 50 -6.57 5.72 6.86
C ILE A 50 -5.27 4.93 6.76
N MET A 51 -4.31 5.48 6.05
CA MET A 51 -2.98 4.91 5.95
C MET A 51 -1.93 5.94 6.35
N VAL A 52 -0.74 5.45 6.71
CA VAL A 52 0.46 6.26 6.77
C VAL A 52 1.33 5.84 5.61
N HIS A 53 1.91 6.78 4.90
CA HIS A 53 2.76 6.45 3.76
C HIS A 53 3.95 7.38 3.69
N ALA A 54 5.00 6.89 3.04
CA ALA A 54 6.20 7.67 2.86
C ALA A 54 5.92 8.80 1.87
N GLY A 55 6.34 9.98 2.24
CA GLY A 55 6.27 11.14 1.41
C GLY A 55 7.37 12.06 1.88
N ASP A 56 7.26 13.32 1.62
CA ASP A 56 8.20 14.29 2.11
C ASP A 56 7.40 15.46 2.69
N PRO A 57 7.01 15.37 3.98
CA PRO A 57 7.32 14.34 4.98
C PRO A 57 6.41 13.12 4.91
N ILE A 58 6.71 12.12 5.77
CA ILE A 58 5.80 11.00 6.02
C ILE A 58 4.53 11.56 6.63
N ASN A 59 3.37 11.12 6.12
CA ASN A 59 2.11 11.64 6.65
C ASN A 59 0.98 10.62 6.52
N TYR A 60 -0.13 10.93 7.18
CA TYR A 60 -1.35 10.16 7.10
C TYR A 60 -2.19 10.62 5.90
N ALA A 61 -2.92 9.70 5.34
CA ALA A 61 -3.84 10.02 4.24
C ALA A 61 -5.03 9.07 4.27
N SER A 62 -6.18 9.58 3.83
CA SER A 62 -7.35 8.73 3.63
C SER A 62 -7.21 8.05 2.26
N TYR A 63 -7.18 6.72 2.25
CA TYR A 63 -7.08 6.01 0.97
C TYR A 63 -8.43 5.80 0.31
N THR A 64 -9.50 6.35 0.92
CA THR A 64 -10.84 6.29 0.33
C THR A 64 -11.11 7.43 -0.65
N THR A 65 -10.18 8.38 -0.77
CA THR A 65 -10.33 9.48 -1.72
C THR A 65 -10.21 8.98 -3.14
N SER A 66 -10.74 9.75 -4.09
CA SER A 66 -10.76 9.34 -5.50
C SER A 66 -9.36 9.13 -6.06
N TYR A 67 -8.38 9.96 -5.68
CA TYR A 67 -7.01 9.77 -6.15
C TYR A 67 -6.47 8.41 -5.78
N TRP A 68 -6.56 8.04 -4.49
CA TRP A 68 -6.00 6.78 -4.03
C TRP A 68 -6.80 5.58 -4.52
N GLN A 69 -8.13 5.71 -4.64
CA GLN A 69 -8.95 4.63 -5.18
C GLN A 69 -8.65 4.38 -6.65
N LEU A 70 -8.35 5.42 -7.41
CA LEU A 70 -7.96 5.28 -8.81
C LEU A 70 -6.67 4.48 -8.96
N HIS A 71 -5.76 4.62 -8.02
CA HIS A 71 -4.47 3.94 -8.05
C HIS A 71 -4.42 2.69 -7.18
N PHE A 72 -5.51 2.32 -6.54
CA PHE A 72 -5.54 1.17 -5.65
C PHE A 72 -5.21 -0.12 -6.41
N TYR A 73 -4.34 -0.94 -5.83
CA TYR A 73 -3.94 -2.21 -6.42
C TYR A 73 -4.39 -3.39 -5.55
N ALA A 74 -3.97 -3.42 -4.29
CA ALA A 74 -4.30 -4.54 -3.41
C ALA A 74 -3.95 -4.22 -1.96
N PHE A 75 -4.49 -5.02 -1.05
CA PHE A 75 -4.01 -5.09 0.33
C PHE A 75 -3.19 -6.35 0.52
N GLY A 76 -2.23 -6.30 1.44
CA GLY A 76 -1.42 -7.45 1.76
C GLY A 76 -1.08 -7.52 3.24
N ARG A 77 -0.74 -8.71 3.70
CA ARG A 77 -0.33 -8.95 5.08
C ARG A 77 0.96 -9.74 5.06
N LEU A 78 1.99 -9.22 5.72
CA LEU A 78 3.27 -9.91 5.77
C LEU A 78 3.10 -11.19 6.57
N ALA A 79 3.58 -12.29 6.01
CA ALA A 79 3.59 -13.56 6.70
C ALA A 79 4.76 -13.60 7.68
N ASN A 80 4.55 -14.21 8.81
CA ASN A 80 5.61 -14.44 9.78
C ASN A 80 6.24 -15.80 9.56
#